data_35b3a7851fb73ed64965de0a82dc75ee
#
_entry.id   35b3a7851fb73ed64965de0a82dc75ee
#
_cell.length_a   1.000
_cell.length_b   1.000
_cell.length_c   1.000
_cell.angle_alpha   90.00
_cell.angle_beta   90.00
_cell.angle_gamma   90.00
#
_symmetry.space_group_name_H-M   'P 1'
#
loop_
_entity.id
_entity.type
_entity.pdbx_description
1 polymer ?
#
loop_
_entity_poly.entity_id
_entity_poly.type
_entity_poly.pdbx_seq_one_letter_code
_entity_poly.pdbx_strand_id
1 'polypeptide(L)'
;NGILVPSWGESANRGFYFENGGFYWGINEHMDLQIVGDIYTRGSWAVKPTFRYNKRYAFNGSYSDSYAVNKISSKGSADYDESTDFKLRWVHKQDPKARPKSSFSADVYIVSSNYNKYNAISSNEYLSNTFQSSIAYQTSIGNLFNFTANASHSQNTLTHIMTVTLPEMTLTMNRIYPFKNIGNPAKKRWYKDLYISYTANAKNYVSMADSLYFQPNWL
;
A
#
# COMPACT_ATOMS: atom_id res chain seq x y z
N ASN A 1 -5.85 -27.05 -0.91
CA ASN A 1 -6.73 -26.64 0.19
C ASN A 1 -6.36 -27.42 1.45
N GLY A 2 -6.34 -26.77 2.61
CA GLY A 2 -5.98 -27.45 3.86
C GLY A 2 -6.18 -26.59 5.09
N ILE A 3 -6.25 -27.30 6.23
CA ILE A 3 -6.29 -26.69 7.54
C ILE A 3 -4.86 -26.32 7.96
N LEU A 4 -4.69 -25.12 8.48
CA LEU A 4 -3.45 -24.65 9.07
C LEU A 4 -3.51 -24.89 10.57
N VAL A 5 -2.62 -25.73 11.07
CA VAL A 5 -2.57 -26.09 12.48
C VAL A 5 -2.00 -24.89 13.26
N PRO A 6 -2.68 -24.43 14.32
CA PRO A 6 -2.20 -23.34 15.13
C PRO A 6 -0.95 -23.72 15.93
N SER A 7 -0.09 -22.75 16.17
CA SER A 7 0.89 -22.82 17.24
C SER A 7 0.21 -22.50 18.58
N TRP A 8 0.73 -23.06 19.66
CA TRP A 8 0.19 -22.84 20.99
C TRP A 8 1.30 -22.49 21.98
N GLY A 9 0.96 -21.77 23.00
CA GLY A 9 1.89 -21.36 24.04
C GLY A 9 1.21 -20.52 25.11
N GLU A 10 2.01 -19.85 25.92
CA GLU A 10 1.57 -18.98 27.00
C GLU A 10 2.22 -17.59 26.88
N SER A 11 1.43 -16.55 27.06
CA SER A 11 1.85 -15.17 27.14
C SER A 11 1.54 -14.63 28.52
N ALA A 12 2.53 -13.99 29.16
CA ALA A 12 2.37 -13.41 30.49
C ALA A 12 1.18 -12.44 30.58
N ASN A 13 0.93 -11.67 29.52
CA ASN A 13 -0.08 -10.61 29.50
C ASN A 13 -1.42 -11.03 28.90
N ARG A 14 -1.45 -12.08 28.01
CA ARG A 14 -2.65 -12.50 27.29
C ARG A 14 -3.13 -13.91 27.66
N GLY A 15 -2.34 -14.65 28.46
CA GLY A 15 -2.65 -16.04 28.86
C GLY A 15 -2.28 -17.06 27.80
N PHE A 16 -2.89 -18.24 27.84
CA PHE A 16 -2.68 -19.29 26.83
C PHE A 16 -3.23 -18.84 25.48
N TYR A 17 -2.57 -19.26 24.42
CA TYR A 17 -2.95 -18.88 23.07
C TYR A 17 -2.87 -20.04 22.07
N PHE A 18 -3.70 -19.88 21.03
CA PHE A 18 -3.57 -20.55 19.75
C PHE A 18 -3.39 -19.46 18.68
N GLU A 19 -2.27 -19.49 17.96
CA GLU A 19 -1.94 -18.50 16.93
C GLU A 19 -1.81 -19.14 15.56
N ASN A 20 -2.17 -18.38 14.51
CA ASN A 20 -2.04 -18.75 13.11
C ASN A 20 -2.78 -20.04 12.72
N GLY A 21 -3.82 -20.41 13.48
CA GLY A 21 -4.75 -21.47 13.09
C GLY A 21 -5.70 -20.98 11.99
N GLY A 22 -6.00 -21.82 11.00
CA GLY A 22 -6.88 -21.36 9.95
C GLY A 22 -7.03 -22.30 8.76
N PHE A 23 -7.33 -21.71 7.62
CA PHE A 23 -7.61 -22.45 6.40
C PHE A 23 -6.90 -21.80 5.20
N TYR A 24 -6.32 -22.64 4.35
CA TYR A 24 -5.75 -22.26 3.06
C TYR A 24 -6.63 -22.80 1.93
N TRP A 25 -7.01 -21.90 1.02
CA TRP A 25 -7.81 -22.19 -0.14
C TRP A 25 -7.11 -21.75 -1.42
N GLY A 26 -6.63 -22.71 -2.22
CA GLY A 26 -6.24 -22.49 -3.61
C GLY A 26 -7.50 -22.37 -4.47
N ILE A 27 -7.89 -21.14 -4.82
CA ILE A 27 -9.10 -20.88 -5.59
C ILE A 27 -8.93 -21.36 -7.03
N ASN A 28 -7.78 -21.04 -7.63
CA ASN A 28 -7.39 -21.50 -8.96
C ASN A 28 -5.85 -21.37 -9.14
N GLU A 29 -5.34 -21.63 -10.35
CA GLU A 29 -3.90 -21.56 -10.66
C GLU A 29 -3.28 -20.15 -10.48
N HIS A 30 -4.09 -19.13 -10.33
CA HIS A 30 -3.66 -17.73 -10.26
C HIS A 30 -3.98 -17.05 -8.95
N MET A 31 -4.78 -17.66 -8.10
CA MET A 31 -5.31 -17.01 -6.88
C MET A 31 -5.37 -17.99 -5.71
N ASP A 32 -4.94 -17.54 -4.57
CA ASP A 32 -5.11 -18.25 -3.30
C ASP A 32 -5.57 -17.29 -2.19
N LEU A 33 -6.27 -17.86 -1.21
CA LEU A 33 -6.74 -17.20 -0.01
C LEU A 33 -6.31 -18.01 1.21
N GLN A 34 -5.67 -17.35 2.14
CA GLN A 34 -5.34 -17.87 3.45
C GLN A 34 -6.06 -17.04 4.50
N ILE A 35 -6.78 -17.68 5.40
CA ILE A 35 -7.40 -17.01 6.54
C ILE A 35 -6.86 -17.68 7.79
N VAL A 36 -6.13 -16.94 8.61
CA VAL A 36 -5.64 -17.42 9.91
C VAL A 36 -6.16 -16.52 11.02
N GLY A 37 -6.28 -17.08 12.21
CA GLY A 37 -6.71 -16.36 13.38
C GLY A 37 -5.90 -16.72 14.61
N ASP A 38 -5.96 -15.83 15.57
CA ASP A 38 -5.36 -15.99 16.89
C ASP A 38 -6.44 -15.85 17.96
N ILE A 39 -6.36 -16.66 18.99
CA ILE A 39 -7.23 -16.57 20.16
C ILE A 39 -6.41 -16.71 21.43
N TYR A 40 -6.76 -15.95 22.45
CA TYR A 40 -6.09 -15.93 23.73
C TYR A 40 -7.10 -16.07 24.87
N THR A 41 -6.74 -16.76 25.94
CA THR A 41 -7.65 -17.04 27.05
C THR A 41 -8.13 -15.79 27.80
N ARG A 42 -7.39 -14.67 27.75
CA ARG A 42 -7.82 -13.39 28.35
C ARG A 42 -8.72 -12.56 27.43
N GLY A 43 -9.18 -13.12 26.30
CA GLY A 43 -10.16 -12.52 25.40
C GLY A 43 -9.57 -11.67 24.28
N SER A 44 -8.25 -11.67 24.07
CA SER A 44 -7.65 -11.14 22.84
C SER A 44 -7.90 -12.09 21.68
N TRP A 45 -8.11 -11.55 20.49
CA TRP A 45 -8.24 -12.33 19.26
C TRP A 45 -7.83 -11.51 18.03
N ALA A 46 -7.46 -12.19 16.97
CA ALA A 46 -7.15 -11.58 15.70
C ALA A 46 -7.61 -12.45 14.53
N VAL A 47 -7.94 -11.83 13.41
CA VAL A 47 -8.18 -12.47 12.11
C VAL A 47 -7.29 -11.82 11.07
N LYS A 48 -6.63 -12.66 10.26
CA LYS A 48 -5.60 -12.26 9.31
C LYS A 48 -5.83 -12.93 7.95
N PRO A 49 -6.75 -12.40 7.12
CA PRO A 49 -6.89 -12.87 5.74
C PRO A 49 -5.71 -12.42 4.89
N THR A 50 -5.22 -13.28 4.02
CA THR A 50 -4.21 -12.97 3.01
C THR A 50 -4.65 -13.55 1.68
N PHE A 51 -4.86 -12.67 0.71
CA PHE A 51 -5.20 -13.02 -0.65
C PHE A 51 -4.00 -12.77 -1.56
N ARG A 52 -3.60 -13.77 -2.35
CA ARG A 52 -2.51 -13.66 -3.32
C ARG A 52 -3.03 -13.93 -4.71
N TYR A 53 -2.52 -13.19 -5.67
CA TYR A 53 -2.85 -13.37 -7.07
C TYR A 53 -1.61 -13.17 -7.95
N ASN A 54 -1.48 -14.05 -8.94
CA ASN A 54 -0.36 -14.02 -9.87
C ASN A 54 -0.79 -14.52 -11.24
N LYS A 55 -0.69 -13.66 -12.24
CA LYS A 55 -0.86 -14.04 -13.63
C LYS A 55 0.44 -13.81 -14.38
N ARG A 56 1.09 -14.91 -14.77
CA ARG A 56 2.38 -14.87 -15.46
C ARG A 56 2.34 -13.93 -16.67
N TYR A 57 3.37 -13.09 -16.82
CA TYR A 57 3.50 -12.05 -17.85
C TYR A 57 2.40 -10.97 -17.84
N ALA A 58 1.61 -10.86 -16.81
CA ALA A 58 0.58 -9.86 -16.69
C ALA A 58 0.71 -9.02 -15.42
N PHE A 59 0.57 -9.64 -14.26
CA PHE A 59 0.66 -8.96 -12.98
C PHE A 59 0.84 -9.96 -11.83
N ASN A 60 1.35 -9.47 -10.73
CA ASN A 60 1.32 -10.16 -9.45
C ASN A 60 0.93 -9.20 -8.33
N GLY A 61 0.45 -9.75 -7.23
CA GLY A 61 0.14 -8.96 -6.06
C GLY A 61 -0.35 -9.79 -4.90
N SER A 62 -0.44 -9.12 -3.76
CA SER A 62 -0.99 -9.68 -2.52
C SER A 62 -1.76 -8.61 -1.77
N TYR A 63 -2.84 -9.01 -1.17
CA TYR A 63 -3.62 -8.22 -0.23
C TYR A 63 -3.64 -8.97 1.09
N SER A 64 -3.22 -8.34 2.15
CA SER A 64 -3.31 -8.88 3.50
C SER A 64 -3.91 -7.85 4.43
N ASP A 65 -4.83 -8.29 5.24
CA ASP A 65 -5.46 -7.52 6.28
C ASP A 65 -5.24 -8.21 7.62
N SER A 66 -5.31 -7.46 8.70
CA SER A 66 -5.29 -7.98 10.05
C SER A 66 -6.16 -7.09 10.92
N TYR A 67 -7.11 -7.69 11.55
CA TYR A 67 -7.95 -7.04 12.56
C TYR A 67 -7.75 -7.75 13.88
N ALA A 68 -7.34 -7.00 14.91
CA ALA A 68 -7.01 -7.54 16.22
C ALA A 68 -7.71 -6.75 17.33
N VAL A 69 -8.27 -7.48 18.28
CA VAL A 69 -8.75 -6.94 19.56
C VAL A 69 -7.77 -7.43 20.63
N ASN A 70 -7.03 -6.51 21.21
CA ASN A 70 -6.03 -6.78 22.22
C ASN A 70 -6.59 -6.45 23.61
N LYS A 71 -6.54 -7.41 24.52
CA LYS A 71 -6.85 -7.26 25.94
C LYS A 71 -5.63 -7.70 26.74
N ILE A 72 -4.97 -6.72 27.30
CA ILE A 72 -3.72 -6.91 28.04
C ILE A 72 -4.05 -6.95 29.52
N SER A 73 -3.53 -7.94 30.23
CA SER A 73 -3.79 -8.19 31.64
C SER A 73 -5.26 -8.56 31.97
N SER A 74 -5.58 -8.75 33.22
CA SER A 74 -6.94 -9.12 33.66
C SER A 74 -7.77 -7.87 33.90
N LYS A 75 -9.05 -7.92 33.56
CA LYS A 75 -9.99 -6.83 33.81
C LYS A 75 -10.03 -6.47 35.29
N GLY A 76 -9.74 -5.20 35.61
CA GLY A 76 -9.59 -4.72 37.00
C GLY A 76 -8.15 -4.64 37.51
N SER A 77 -7.15 -5.09 36.76
CA SER A 77 -5.73 -4.82 37.04
C SER A 77 -5.37 -3.38 36.66
N ALA A 78 -4.38 -2.81 37.36
CA ALA A 78 -3.85 -1.49 37.04
C ALA A 78 -3.22 -1.41 35.63
N ASP A 79 -2.76 -2.55 35.10
CA ASP A 79 -2.12 -2.67 33.77
C ASP A 79 -3.11 -3.12 32.69
N TYR A 80 -4.42 -3.07 32.96
CA TYR A 80 -5.43 -3.43 31.95
C TYR A 80 -5.42 -2.41 30.83
N ASP A 81 -5.25 -2.90 29.60
CA ASP A 81 -5.34 -2.12 28.37
C ASP A 81 -6.19 -2.88 27.34
N GLU A 82 -7.06 -2.18 26.64
CA GLU A 82 -7.88 -2.73 25.57
C GLU A 82 -7.76 -1.87 24.34
N SER A 83 -7.34 -2.46 23.22
CA SER A 83 -7.23 -1.77 21.94
C SER A 83 -7.83 -2.61 20.82
N THR A 84 -8.35 -1.90 19.83
CA THR A 84 -8.75 -2.48 18.55
C THR A 84 -7.81 -1.95 17.49
N ASP A 85 -7.11 -2.86 16.84
CA ASP A 85 -6.04 -2.52 15.93
C ASP A 85 -6.25 -3.17 14.57
N PHE A 86 -5.82 -2.49 13.53
CA PHE A 86 -5.87 -3.01 12.17
C PHE A 86 -4.58 -2.73 11.41
N LYS A 87 -4.30 -3.57 10.42
CA LYS A 87 -3.21 -3.43 9.47
C LYS A 87 -3.71 -3.86 8.10
N LEU A 88 -3.48 -3.03 7.09
CA LEU A 88 -3.79 -3.33 5.70
C LEU A 88 -2.51 -3.21 4.88
N ARG A 89 -2.20 -4.25 4.12
CA ARG A 89 -1.09 -4.27 3.17
C ARG A 89 -1.59 -4.74 1.81
N TRP A 90 -1.43 -3.89 0.79
CA TRP A 90 -1.71 -4.26 -0.59
C TRP A 90 -0.51 -3.95 -1.45
N VAL A 91 0.01 -4.98 -2.10
CA VAL A 91 1.09 -4.86 -3.07
C VAL A 91 0.59 -5.33 -4.41
N HIS A 92 0.75 -4.52 -5.43
CA HIS A 92 0.44 -4.86 -6.82
C HIS A 92 1.55 -4.40 -7.75
N LYS A 93 1.97 -5.28 -8.64
CA LYS A 93 2.96 -4.97 -9.65
C LYS A 93 2.51 -5.53 -11.00
N GLN A 94 2.35 -4.64 -11.96
CA GLN A 94 2.10 -5.01 -13.35
C GLN A 94 3.41 -5.42 -14.03
N ASP A 95 3.38 -6.49 -14.84
CA ASP A 95 4.51 -6.85 -15.68
C ASP A 95 4.64 -5.86 -16.85
N PRO A 96 5.82 -5.25 -17.07
CA PRO A 96 6.05 -4.33 -18.19
C PRO A 96 5.75 -4.94 -19.56
N LYS A 97 5.88 -6.27 -19.70
CA LYS A 97 5.58 -6.99 -20.94
C LYS A 97 4.09 -7.03 -21.26
N ALA A 98 3.22 -6.97 -20.25
CA ALA A 98 1.77 -7.02 -20.43
C ALA A 98 1.26 -5.79 -21.19
N ARG A 99 1.79 -4.62 -20.84
CA ARG A 99 1.40 -3.33 -21.43
C ARG A 99 2.62 -2.42 -21.56
N PRO A 100 3.38 -2.49 -22.65
CA PRO A 100 4.63 -1.72 -22.80
C PRO A 100 4.47 -0.19 -22.72
N LYS A 101 3.25 0.32 -22.97
CA LYS A 101 2.95 1.75 -22.95
C LYS A 101 2.35 2.24 -21.66
N SER A 102 2.03 1.35 -20.72
CA SER A 102 1.46 1.73 -19.43
C SER A 102 2.00 0.85 -18.31
N SER A 103 2.20 1.41 -17.15
CA SER A 103 2.57 0.69 -15.94
C SER A 103 1.67 1.08 -14.79
N PHE A 104 1.32 0.10 -13.97
CA PHE A 104 0.60 0.30 -12.72
C PHE A 104 1.32 -0.45 -11.60
N SER A 105 1.55 0.24 -10.50
CA SER A 105 2.08 -0.36 -9.28
C SER A 105 1.41 0.24 -8.06
N ALA A 106 1.22 -0.57 -7.04
CA ALA A 106 0.71 -0.14 -5.75
C ALA A 106 1.49 -0.84 -4.65
N ASP A 107 1.85 -0.09 -3.62
CA ASP A 107 2.38 -0.57 -2.36
C ASP A 107 1.69 0.25 -1.27
N VAL A 108 0.58 -0.26 -0.76
CA VAL A 108 -0.24 0.39 0.26
C VAL A 108 0.02 -0.29 1.59
N TYR A 109 0.40 0.49 2.59
CA TYR A 109 0.60 0.03 3.95
C TYR A 109 -0.02 1.01 4.93
N ILE A 110 -1.15 0.63 5.50
CA ILE A 110 -1.92 1.39 6.46
C ILE A 110 -2.02 0.57 7.75
N VAL A 111 -1.78 1.21 8.86
CA VAL A 111 -1.76 0.56 10.17
C VAL A 111 -2.30 1.50 11.24
N SER A 112 -3.03 0.95 12.21
CA SER A 112 -3.41 1.73 13.39
C SER A 112 -2.19 2.03 14.27
N SER A 113 -2.20 3.17 14.97
CA SER A 113 -1.05 3.69 15.70
C SER A 113 -0.47 2.70 16.73
N ASN A 114 -1.31 1.87 17.32
CA ASN A 114 -0.90 0.90 18.35
C ASN A 114 -0.69 -0.54 17.83
N TYR A 115 -0.95 -0.79 16.53
CA TYR A 115 -0.90 -2.15 16.00
C TYR A 115 0.42 -2.85 16.29
N ASN A 116 1.54 -2.20 16.00
CA ASN A 116 2.86 -2.78 16.17
C ASN A 116 3.28 -3.00 17.62
N LYS A 117 2.68 -2.27 18.54
CA LYS A 117 2.93 -2.47 19.99
C LYS A 117 2.51 -3.85 20.47
N TYR A 118 1.42 -4.39 19.94
CA TYR A 118 0.80 -5.63 20.43
C TYR A 118 0.84 -6.78 19.41
N ASN A 119 0.95 -6.49 18.11
CA ASN A 119 0.74 -7.46 17.04
C ASN A 119 1.93 -7.57 16.07
N ALA A 120 3.10 -6.97 16.39
CA ALA A 120 4.29 -7.09 15.56
C ALA A 120 4.78 -8.54 15.51
N ILE A 121 5.10 -9.02 14.32
CA ILE A 121 5.60 -10.37 14.08
C ILE A 121 7.14 -10.41 14.18
N SER A 122 7.80 -9.26 14.00
CA SER A 122 9.26 -9.15 14.04
C SER A 122 9.71 -7.93 14.82
N SER A 123 10.96 -7.97 15.32
CA SER A 123 11.58 -6.82 16.00
C SER A 123 11.64 -5.57 15.11
N ASN A 124 11.86 -5.73 13.81
CA ASN A 124 11.85 -4.62 12.87
C ASN A 124 10.46 -3.97 12.75
N GLU A 125 9.40 -4.77 12.72
CA GLU A 125 8.03 -4.27 12.68
C GLU A 125 7.67 -3.57 13.99
N TYR A 126 8.06 -4.10 15.13
CA TYR A 126 7.88 -3.49 16.45
C TYR A 126 8.57 -2.13 16.57
N LEU A 127 9.76 -1.97 15.99
CA LEU A 127 10.53 -0.73 16.02
C LEU A 127 10.12 0.27 14.92
N SER A 128 9.29 -0.14 13.96
CA SER A 128 8.87 0.71 12.86
C SER A 128 7.80 1.70 13.29
N ASN A 129 8.09 2.99 13.13
CA ASN A 129 7.19 4.08 13.48
C ASN A 129 6.73 4.90 12.27
N THR A 130 7.28 4.63 11.09
CA THR A 130 6.92 5.32 9.84
C THR A 130 6.42 4.33 8.82
N PHE A 131 5.21 4.58 8.31
CA PHE A 131 4.53 3.75 7.32
C PHE A 131 4.30 4.57 6.06
N GLN A 132 4.59 3.98 4.92
CA GLN A 132 4.49 4.65 3.63
C GLN A 132 3.65 3.82 2.68
N SER A 133 2.84 4.52 1.89
CA SER A 133 2.05 3.93 0.81
C SER A 133 2.29 4.72 -0.47
N SER A 134 2.31 4.02 -1.58
CA SER A 134 2.38 4.65 -2.90
C SER A 134 1.57 3.88 -3.92
N ILE A 135 0.84 4.59 -4.75
CA ILE A 135 0.16 4.07 -5.93
C ILE A 135 0.65 4.89 -7.11
N ALA A 136 1.14 4.25 -8.15
CA ALA A 136 1.67 4.92 -9.32
C ALA A 136 1.05 4.32 -10.58
N TYR A 137 0.54 5.21 -11.43
CA TYR A 137 0.10 4.89 -12.77
C TYR A 137 0.84 5.77 -13.78
N GLN A 138 1.40 5.16 -14.80
CA GLN A 138 2.07 5.86 -15.88
C GLN A 138 1.57 5.31 -17.22
N THR A 139 1.33 6.19 -18.17
CA THR A 139 0.97 5.79 -19.53
C THR A 139 1.49 6.77 -20.57
N SER A 140 1.87 6.23 -21.74
CA SER A 140 2.23 7.03 -22.91
C SER A 140 1.07 7.05 -23.89
N ILE A 141 0.57 8.25 -24.22
CA ILE A 141 -0.54 8.46 -25.14
C ILE A 141 0.03 8.80 -26.51
N GLY A 142 -0.02 7.82 -27.40
CA GLY A 142 0.72 7.90 -28.66
C GLY A 142 2.23 7.97 -28.43
N ASN A 143 2.92 8.77 -29.22
CA ASN A 143 4.35 9.05 -29.06
C ASN A 143 4.59 10.46 -28.53
N LEU A 144 3.53 11.18 -28.22
CA LEU A 144 3.57 12.61 -27.95
C LEU A 144 3.40 12.96 -26.49
N PHE A 145 2.52 12.30 -25.77
CA PHE A 145 2.20 12.62 -24.40
C PHE A 145 2.60 11.49 -23.45
N ASN A 146 3.12 11.84 -22.29
CA ASN A 146 3.32 10.96 -21.16
C ASN A 146 2.48 11.51 -20.00
N PHE A 147 1.65 10.65 -19.44
CA PHE A 147 0.81 10.94 -18.30
C PHE A 147 1.24 10.08 -17.11
N THR A 148 1.42 10.71 -15.94
CA THR A 148 1.65 10.03 -14.67
C THR A 148 0.61 10.50 -13.66
N ALA A 149 0.11 9.56 -12.87
CA ALA A 149 -0.77 9.82 -11.75
C ALA A 149 -0.26 9.05 -10.53
N ASN A 150 0.00 9.76 -9.45
CA ASN A 150 0.52 9.19 -8.23
C ASN A 150 -0.39 9.54 -7.05
N ALA A 151 -0.47 8.61 -6.10
CA ALA A 151 -1.00 8.85 -4.77
C ALA A 151 0.03 8.36 -3.77
N SER A 152 0.29 9.13 -2.73
CA SER A 152 1.19 8.73 -1.66
C SER A 152 0.64 9.09 -0.29
N HIS A 153 0.95 8.25 0.68
CA HIS A 153 0.61 8.42 2.08
C HIS A 153 1.84 8.12 2.91
N SER A 154 2.08 8.93 3.93
CA SER A 154 3.11 8.69 4.94
C SER A 154 2.53 8.98 6.32
N GLN A 155 2.66 8.05 7.24
CA GLN A 155 2.20 8.16 8.63
C GLN A 155 3.37 7.93 9.57
N ASN A 156 3.51 8.78 10.57
CA ASN A 156 4.46 8.57 11.67
C ASN A 156 3.66 8.43 12.98
N THR A 157 3.73 7.25 13.57
CA THR A 157 2.95 6.90 14.78
C THR A 157 3.52 7.49 16.07
N LEU A 158 4.77 7.96 16.09
CA LEU A 158 5.34 8.67 17.25
C LEU A 158 4.89 10.13 17.29
N THR A 159 4.89 10.80 16.15
CA THR A 159 4.49 12.21 16.05
C THR A 159 3.00 12.39 15.82
N HIS A 160 2.28 11.27 15.54
CA HIS A 160 0.87 11.27 15.16
C HIS A 160 0.55 12.17 13.96
N ILE A 161 1.50 12.33 13.05
CA ILE A 161 1.34 13.11 11.84
C ILE A 161 1.18 12.17 10.65
N MET A 162 0.16 12.46 9.86
CA MET A 162 -0.10 11.80 8.59
C MET A 162 -0.08 12.83 7.46
N THR A 163 0.57 12.44 6.37
CA THR A 163 0.69 13.21 5.16
C THR A 163 0.11 12.43 4.00
N VAL A 164 -0.80 13.04 3.26
CA VAL A 164 -1.44 12.45 2.08
C VAL A 164 -1.24 13.38 0.89
N THR A 165 -0.74 12.83 -0.21
CA THR A 165 -0.70 13.49 -1.51
C THR A 165 -1.63 12.72 -2.45
N LEU A 166 -2.76 13.36 -2.82
CA LEU A 166 -3.79 12.72 -3.64
C LEU A 166 -4.70 13.78 -4.31
N PRO A 167 -4.75 13.84 -5.63
CA PRO A 167 -3.84 13.24 -6.60
C PRO A 167 -2.55 14.08 -6.80
N GLU A 168 -1.51 13.44 -7.33
CA GLU A 168 -0.39 14.11 -7.96
C GLU A 168 -0.32 13.66 -9.43
N MET A 169 -0.59 14.57 -10.36
CA MET A 169 -0.69 14.27 -11.78
C MET A 169 0.30 15.10 -12.58
N THR A 170 0.93 14.49 -13.55
CA THR A 170 1.83 15.17 -14.50
C THR A 170 1.48 14.74 -15.91
N LEU A 171 1.27 15.72 -16.78
CA LEU A 171 1.16 15.53 -18.22
C LEU A 171 2.32 16.22 -18.91
N THR A 172 3.14 15.44 -19.59
CA THR A 172 4.31 15.96 -20.32
C THR A 172 4.13 15.69 -21.81
N MET A 173 4.27 16.73 -22.62
CA MET A 173 4.34 16.63 -24.07
C MET A 173 5.82 16.54 -24.51
N ASN A 174 6.17 15.51 -25.25
CA ASN A 174 7.48 15.36 -25.84
C ASN A 174 7.78 16.50 -26.80
N ARG A 175 9.06 16.77 -27.00
CA ARG A 175 9.48 17.84 -27.91
C ARG A 175 8.97 17.59 -29.33
N ILE A 176 8.26 18.57 -29.87
CA ILE A 176 7.83 18.62 -31.28
C ILE A 176 8.67 19.66 -31.97
N TYR A 177 9.18 19.32 -33.14
CA TYR A 177 9.92 20.21 -34.03
C TYR A 177 9.05 20.54 -35.23
N PRO A 178 8.19 21.58 -35.17
CA PRO A 178 7.18 21.84 -36.21
C PRO A 178 7.83 22.20 -37.57
N PHE A 179 9.03 22.74 -37.55
CA PHE A 179 9.73 23.21 -38.75
C PHE A 179 10.84 22.28 -39.26
N LYS A 180 11.00 21.10 -38.65
CA LYS A 180 12.08 20.15 -38.99
C LYS A 180 12.08 19.74 -40.47
N ASN A 181 10.90 19.54 -41.03
CA ASN A 181 10.72 19.05 -42.40
C ASN A 181 10.48 20.15 -43.45
N ILE A 182 10.57 21.43 -43.07
CA ILE A 182 10.37 22.55 -44.01
C ILE A 182 11.66 22.84 -44.76
N GLY A 183 11.56 22.85 -46.10
CA GLY A 183 12.64 23.13 -47.03
C GLY A 183 13.62 21.96 -47.20
N ASN A 184 14.82 22.25 -47.75
CA ASN A 184 15.82 21.22 -48.05
C ASN A 184 16.31 20.54 -46.76
N PRO A 185 16.17 19.20 -46.59
CA PRO A 185 16.62 18.48 -45.39
C PRO A 185 18.12 18.60 -45.11
N ALA A 186 18.95 18.73 -46.14
CA ALA A 186 20.40 18.80 -46.01
C ALA A 186 20.93 20.18 -45.53
N LYS A 187 20.09 21.22 -45.60
CA LYS A 187 20.52 22.55 -45.13
C LYS A 187 20.11 22.77 -43.67
N LYS A 188 21.12 22.91 -42.81
CA LYS A 188 20.90 23.28 -41.40
C LYS A 188 20.45 24.76 -41.35
N ARG A 189 19.29 25.00 -40.74
CA ARG A 189 18.74 26.35 -40.54
C ARG A 189 18.23 26.45 -39.08
N TRP A 190 18.42 27.61 -38.47
CA TRP A 190 18.11 27.89 -37.08
C TRP A 190 16.67 27.55 -36.66
N TYR A 191 15.68 27.76 -37.56
CA TYR A 191 14.27 27.50 -37.25
C TYR A 191 13.93 26.00 -37.18
N LYS A 192 14.76 25.12 -37.76
CA LYS A 192 14.56 23.67 -37.69
C LYS A 192 14.82 23.09 -36.29
N ASP A 193 15.61 23.80 -35.51
CA ASP A 193 15.95 23.43 -34.13
C ASP A 193 14.94 23.99 -33.12
N LEU A 194 13.96 24.78 -33.59
CA LEU A 194 12.85 25.24 -32.73
C LEU A 194 11.96 24.06 -32.33
N TYR A 195 11.76 23.88 -31.05
CA TYR A 195 10.88 22.87 -30.50
C TYR A 195 9.86 23.48 -29.55
N ILE A 196 8.75 22.78 -29.42
CA ILE A 196 7.71 23.04 -28.43
C ILE A 196 7.65 21.83 -27.50
N SER A 197 7.62 22.05 -26.21
CA SER A 197 7.33 21.05 -25.17
C SER A 197 6.41 21.67 -24.14
N TYR A 198 5.60 20.87 -23.49
CA TYR A 198 4.66 21.32 -22.48
C TYR A 198 4.65 20.36 -21.30
N THR A 199 4.59 20.88 -20.09
CA THR A 199 4.42 20.10 -18.87
C THR A 199 3.39 20.78 -17.99
N ALA A 200 2.36 20.02 -17.58
CA ALA A 200 1.37 20.42 -16.63
C ALA A 200 1.44 19.52 -15.38
N ASN A 201 1.42 20.11 -14.22
CA ASN A 201 1.43 19.43 -12.95
C ASN A 201 0.22 19.86 -12.12
N ALA A 202 -0.45 18.89 -11.48
CA ALA A 202 -1.47 19.13 -10.49
C ALA A 202 -1.17 18.29 -9.25
N LYS A 203 -1.15 18.92 -8.08
CA LYS A 203 -0.84 18.24 -6.83
C LYS A 203 -1.75 18.77 -5.72
N ASN A 204 -2.39 17.85 -5.01
CA ASN A 204 -3.06 18.13 -3.76
C ASN A 204 -2.31 17.46 -2.61
N TYR A 205 -2.03 18.23 -1.58
CA TYR A 205 -1.22 17.81 -0.43
C TYR A 205 -1.92 18.21 0.86
N VAL A 206 -2.09 17.26 1.75
CA VAL A 206 -2.69 17.46 3.07
C VAL A 206 -1.78 16.84 4.13
N SER A 207 -1.53 17.59 5.19
CA SER A 207 -0.83 17.11 6.39
C SER A 207 -1.68 17.37 7.60
N MET A 208 -1.98 16.33 8.37
CA MET A 208 -2.87 16.41 9.53
C MET A 208 -2.48 15.42 10.63
N ALA A 209 -3.07 15.57 11.81
CA ALA A 209 -2.97 14.56 12.85
C ALA A 209 -3.74 13.27 12.43
N ASP A 210 -3.18 12.10 12.74
CA ASP A 210 -3.73 10.80 12.37
C ASP A 210 -5.14 10.55 12.97
N SER A 211 -5.42 11.12 14.15
CA SER A 211 -6.72 11.05 14.83
C SER A 211 -7.86 11.71 14.07
N LEU A 212 -7.57 12.61 13.14
CA LEU A 212 -8.58 13.35 12.36
C LEU A 212 -9.02 12.61 11.10
N TYR A 213 -8.25 11.62 10.65
CA TYR A 213 -8.44 10.97 9.35
C TYR A 213 -9.77 10.22 9.20
N PHE A 214 -10.32 9.70 10.29
CA PHE A 214 -11.59 8.97 10.26
C PHE A 214 -12.80 9.81 10.71
N GLN A 215 -12.64 11.13 10.85
CA GLN A 215 -13.76 12.00 11.19
C GLN A 215 -14.48 12.50 9.93
N PRO A 216 -15.83 12.61 9.93
CA PRO A 216 -16.59 12.98 8.71
C PRO A 216 -16.27 14.37 8.14
N ASN A 217 -15.54 15.20 8.85
CA ASN A 217 -15.29 16.62 8.52
C ASN A 217 -13.87 16.90 7.97
N TRP A 218 -13.15 15.90 7.52
CA TRP A 218 -11.77 16.08 7.03
C TRP A 218 -11.65 16.41 5.51
N LEU A 219 -12.77 16.36 4.76
CA LEU A 219 -12.87 16.71 3.33
C LEU A 219 -13.30 18.16 3.14
#